data_82aa56b7c94a155fed6e2924e2ccc4c7
#
_entry.id   82aa56b7c94a155fed6e2924e2ccc4c7
#
_cell.length_a   1.000
_cell.length_b   1.000
_cell.length_c   1.000
_cell.angle_alpha   90.00
_cell.angle_beta   90.00
_cell.angle_gamma   90.00
#
_symmetry.space_group_name_H-M   'P 1'
#
loop_
_entity.id
_entity.type
_entity.pdbx_description
1 polymer ?
#
loop_
_entity_poly.entity_id
_entity_poly.type
_entity_poly.pdbx_seq_one_letter_code
_entity_poly.pdbx_strand_id
1 'polypeptide(L)'
;DVFQTQRAAGLRTLGRNLDATVANWRDHAKDTALWNIDKGFALTADELLSSEIKRSRIYAHIAEFFENYDVLVLPAAQVPPFGIEQEWIDNIDGHRLGTYIDWMAVCCMITVTSLPTLSVPGGFSPDGLPIGVQLVGKPRGFTVVEDCPLV
;
A
#
# COMPACT_ATOMS: atom_id res chain seq x y z
N ASP A 1 -2.61 4.96 9.10
CA ASP A 1 -3.51 4.20 10.01
C ASP A 1 -4.39 3.18 9.30
N VAL A 2 -5.31 3.59 8.39
CA VAL A 2 -6.29 2.67 7.78
C VAL A 2 -5.63 1.48 7.11
N PHE A 3 -4.66 1.71 6.23
CA PHE A 3 -3.93 0.64 5.55
C PHE A 3 -3.24 -0.32 6.54
N GLN A 4 -2.53 0.22 7.52
CA GLN A 4 -1.83 -0.60 8.53
C GLN A 4 -2.81 -1.44 9.35
N THR A 5 -3.96 -0.89 9.73
CA THR A 5 -4.99 -1.61 10.49
C THR A 5 -5.59 -2.75 9.67
N GLN A 6 -5.97 -2.50 8.42
CA GLN A 6 -6.52 -3.53 7.54
C GLN A 6 -5.50 -4.62 7.20
N ARG A 7 -4.25 -4.23 6.92
CA ARG A 7 -3.15 -5.18 6.70
C ARG A 7 -2.91 -6.07 7.93
N ALA A 8 -2.85 -5.48 9.10
CA ALA A 8 -2.67 -6.21 10.35
C ALA A 8 -3.83 -7.19 10.61
N ALA A 9 -5.08 -6.77 10.38
CA ALA A 9 -6.25 -7.64 10.50
C ALA A 9 -6.20 -8.84 9.54
N GLY A 10 -5.80 -8.62 8.28
CA GLY A 10 -5.60 -9.70 7.30
C GLY A 10 -4.49 -10.66 7.71
N LEU A 11 -3.35 -10.15 8.18
CA LEU A 11 -2.21 -10.96 8.60
C LEU A 11 -2.46 -11.71 9.92
N ARG A 12 -3.34 -11.23 10.80
CA ARG A 12 -3.86 -12.01 11.93
C ARG A 12 -4.47 -13.33 11.48
N THR A 13 -5.28 -13.31 10.42
CA THR A 13 -5.89 -14.53 9.87
C THR A 13 -4.82 -15.48 9.32
N LEU A 14 -3.84 -14.96 8.60
CA LEU A 14 -2.70 -15.74 8.16
C LEU A 14 -1.94 -16.36 9.34
N GLY A 15 -1.62 -15.57 10.37
CA GLY A 15 -0.95 -16.05 11.59
C GLY A 15 -1.68 -17.21 12.25
N ARG A 16 -3.00 -17.11 12.41
CA ARG A 16 -3.84 -18.21 12.96
C ARG A 16 -3.78 -19.47 12.11
N ASN A 17 -3.81 -19.33 10.80
CA ASN A 17 -3.71 -20.48 9.90
C ASN A 17 -2.34 -21.13 9.99
N LEU A 18 -1.27 -20.36 10.07
CA LEU A 18 0.09 -20.86 10.23
C LEU A 18 0.27 -21.56 11.59
N ASP A 19 -0.25 -21.00 12.68
CA ASP A 19 -0.25 -21.64 14.01
C ASP A 19 -0.92 -23.02 14.00
N ALA A 20 -1.95 -23.20 13.16
CA ALA A 20 -2.69 -24.47 13.05
C ALA A 20 -2.04 -25.49 12.10
N THR A 21 -1.20 -25.06 11.15
CA THR A 21 -0.78 -25.90 10.01
C THR A 21 0.72 -26.09 9.88
N VAL A 22 1.54 -25.20 10.43
CA VAL A 22 3.00 -25.22 10.25
C VAL A 22 3.72 -25.07 11.59
N ALA A 23 4.42 -26.13 12.00
CA ALA A 23 5.22 -26.08 13.22
C ALA A 23 6.39 -25.10 13.06
N ASN A 24 6.67 -24.33 14.12
CA ASN A 24 7.83 -23.41 14.21
C ASN A 24 7.94 -22.39 13.06
N TRP A 25 6.84 -22.03 12.40
CA TRP A 25 6.85 -21.11 11.28
C TRP A 25 7.43 -19.72 11.66
N ARG A 26 7.29 -19.30 12.92
CA ARG A 26 7.82 -18.03 13.42
C ARG A 26 9.34 -17.94 13.31
N ASP A 27 10.05 -19.05 13.47
CA ASP A 27 11.51 -19.10 13.39
C ASP A 27 12.03 -18.88 11.95
N HIS A 28 11.15 -19.00 10.97
CA HIS A 28 11.45 -18.86 9.54
C HIS A 28 10.82 -17.61 8.90
N ALA A 29 10.07 -16.83 9.66
CA ALA A 29 9.41 -15.62 9.17
C ALA A 29 10.29 -14.40 9.38
N LYS A 30 10.23 -13.45 8.43
CA LYS A 30 10.89 -12.14 8.58
C LYS A 30 10.30 -11.35 9.75
N ASP A 31 11.14 -10.60 10.46
CA ASP A 31 10.74 -9.74 11.58
C ASP A 31 9.61 -8.76 11.21
N THR A 32 9.67 -8.19 10.00
CA THR A 32 8.62 -7.29 9.48
C THR A 32 7.27 -7.98 9.30
N ALA A 33 7.27 -9.28 8.96
CA ALA A 33 6.04 -10.09 8.87
C ALA A 33 5.52 -10.43 10.27
N LEU A 34 6.39 -10.85 11.18
CA LEU A 34 6.04 -11.12 12.58
C LEU A 34 5.43 -9.87 13.24
N TRP A 35 6.08 -8.72 13.08
CA TRP A 35 5.57 -7.44 13.60
C TRP A 35 4.14 -7.14 13.13
N ASN A 36 3.82 -7.34 11.84
CA ASN A 36 2.47 -7.13 11.34
C ASN A 36 1.45 -8.13 11.88
N ILE A 37 1.83 -9.40 12.00
CA ILE A 37 0.96 -10.45 12.53
C ILE A 37 0.66 -10.18 13.99
N ASP A 38 1.68 -9.85 14.78
CA ASP A 38 1.53 -9.56 16.22
C ASP A 38 0.70 -8.28 16.44
N LYS A 39 0.89 -7.25 15.60
CA LYS A 39 0.01 -6.09 15.57
C LYS A 39 -1.45 -6.49 15.28
N GLY A 40 -1.66 -7.44 14.38
CA GLY A 40 -2.98 -7.98 14.07
C GLY A 40 -3.61 -8.73 15.26
N PHE A 41 -2.84 -9.48 16.02
CA PHE A 41 -3.32 -10.15 17.23
C PHE A 41 -3.69 -9.16 18.35
N ALA A 42 -2.98 -8.05 18.44
CA ALA A 42 -3.25 -7.00 19.43
C ALA A 42 -4.42 -6.07 19.06
N LEU A 43 -4.94 -6.13 17.83
CA LEU A 43 -5.97 -5.24 17.31
C LEU A 43 -7.29 -5.42 18.06
N THR A 44 -7.85 -4.31 18.52
CA THR A 44 -9.16 -4.26 19.14
C THR A 44 -10.29 -4.09 18.12
N ALA A 45 -11.51 -4.40 18.51
CA ALA A 45 -12.69 -4.18 17.67
C ALA A 45 -12.91 -2.67 17.39
N ASP A 46 -12.66 -1.82 18.39
CA ASP A 46 -12.83 -0.36 18.26
C ASP A 46 -11.83 0.24 17.25
N GLU A 47 -10.58 -0.22 17.24
CA GLU A 47 -9.59 0.21 16.26
C GLU A 47 -10.00 -0.21 14.84
N LEU A 48 -10.51 -1.43 14.67
CA LEU A 48 -10.99 -1.92 13.39
C LEU A 48 -12.19 -1.11 12.90
N LEU A 49 -13.21 -0.90 13.73
CA LEU A 49 -14.39 -0.10 13.38
C LEU A 49 -14.02 1.35 13.07
N SER A 50 -13.13 1.95 13.85
CA SER A 50 -12.61 3.30 13.62
C SER A 50 -11.89 3.40 12.26
N SER A 51 -11.13 2.36 11.91
CA SER A 51 -10.46 2.26 10.61
C SER A 51 -11.46 2.21 9.45
N GLU A 52 -12.54 1.43 9.56
CA GLU A 52 -13.58 1.34 8.53
C GLU A 52 -14.35 2.66 8.35
N ILE A 53 -14.62 3.39 9.44
CA ILE A 53 -15.23 4.73 9.34
C ILE A 53 -14.29 5.70 8.61
N LYS A 54 -13.01 5.69 8.93
CA LYS A 54 -12.01 6.52 8.25
C LYS A 54 -11.91 6.15 6.77
N ARG A 55 -11.88 4.85 6.44
CA ARG A 55 -11.86 4.37 5.06
C ARG A 55 -13.05 4.86 4.25
N SER A 56 -14.25 4.77 4.83
CA SER A 56 -15.49 5.24 4.18
C SER A 56 -15.43 6.74 3.85
N ARG A 57 -14.84 7.55 4.74
CA ARG A 57 -14.63 8.98 4.50
C ARG A 57 -13.61 9.23 3.38
N ILE A 58 -12.49 8.48 3.36
CA ILE A 58 -11.50 8.57 2.28
C ILE A 58 -12.17 8.25 0.94
N TYR A 59 -12.97 7.18 0.89
CA TYR A 59 -13.70 6.79 -0.31
C TYR A 59 -14.67 7.88 -0.78
N ALA A 60 -15.42 8.50 0.12
CA ALA A 60 -16.33 9.59 -0.22
C ALA A 60 -15.59 10.79 -0.82
N HIS A 61 -14.48 11.21 -0.23
CA HIS A 61 -13.67 12.32 -0.74
C HIS A 61 -13.06 12.03 -2.11
N ILE A 62 -12.56 10.81 -2.34
CA ILE A 62 -12.00 10.47 -3.64
C ILE A 62 -13.08 10.32 -4.72
N ALA A 63 -14.28 9.87 -4.36
CA ALA A 63 -15.42 9.83 -5.27
C ALA A 63 -15.82 11.25 -5.72
N GLU A 64 -15.86 12.20 -4.79
CA GLU A 64 -16.11 13.64 -5.08
C GLU A 64 -15.02 14.21 -6.00
N PHE A 65 -13.74 13.89 -5.76
CA PHE A 65 -12.65 14.27 -6.66
C PHE A 65 -12.93 13.81 -8.10
N PHE A 66 -13.36 12.57 -8.29
CA PHE A 66 -13.64 12.00 -9.59
C PHE A 66 -14.93 12.51 -10.27
N GLU A 67 -15.70 13.38 -9.65
CA GLU A 67 -16.76 14.13 -10.34
C GLU A 67 -16.18 15.12 -11.36
N ASN A 68 -14.96 15.62 -11.09
CA ASN A 68 -14.31 16.67 -11.90
C ASN A 68 -13.09 16.19 -12.68
N TYR A 69 -12.56 14.99 -12.38
CA TYR A 69 -11.34 14.45 -13.00
C TYR A 69 -11.57 13.01 -13.47
N ASP A 70 -10.91 12.61 -14.54
CA ASP A 70 -11.03 11.27 -15.11
C ASP A 70 -9.99 10.31 -14.57
N VAL A 71 -8.78 10.79 -14.31
CA VAL A 71 -7.64 10.01 -13.85
C VAL A 71 -6.86 10.79 -12.79
N LEU A 72 -6.43 10.12 -11.74
CA LEU A 72 -5.44 10.62 -10.81
C LEU A 72 -4.09 9.97 -11.14
N VAL A 73 -3.07 10.79 -11.36
CA VAL A 73 -1.71 10.35 -11.73
C VAL A 73 -0.76 10.59 -10.55
N LEU A 74 -0.04 9.56 -10.15
CA LEU A 74 0.87 9.59 -9.00
C LEU A 74 2.17 8.83 -9.34
N PRO A 75 3.29 9.08 -8.63
CA PRO A 75 4.43 8.17 -8.66
C PRO A 75 4.04 6.77 -8.21
N ALA A 76 4.60 5.73 -8.85
CA ALA A 76 4.38 4.34 -8.42
C ALA A 76 5.14 4.01 -7.13
N ALA A 77 6.21 4.75 -6.81
CA ALA A 77 6.98 4.62 -5.56
C ALA A 77 7.44 6.00 -5.08
N GLN A 78 7.72 6.13 -3.79
CA GLN A 78 8.19 7.40 -3.19
C GLN A 78 9.67 7.66 -3.44
N VAL A 79 10.42 6.63 -3.80
CA VAL A 79 11.87 6.68 -4.02
C VAL A 79 12.24 5.89 -5.28
N PRO A 80 13.35 6.23 -5.94
CA PRO A 80 13.89 5.41 -7.01
C PRO A 80 14.37 4.05 -6.46
N PRO A 81 14.68 3.07 -7.34
CA PRO A 81 15.28 1.80 -6.93
C PRO A 81 16.54 2.03 -6.09
N PHE A 82 16.70 1.25 -5.04
CA PHE A 82 17.81 1.32 -4.09
C PHE A 82 18.60 0.00 -4.03
N GLY A 83 19.75 -0.02 -3.37
CA GLY A 83 20.64 -1.17 -3.30
C GLY A 83 19.98 -2.40 -2.67
N ILE A 84 20.27 -3.58 -3.20
CA ILE A 84 19.67 -4.86 -2.75
C ILE A 84 20.00 -5.21 -1.29
N GLU A 85 21.07 -4.67 -0.76
CA GLU A 85 21.47 -4.87 0.64
C GLU A 85 20.60 -4.07 1.63
N GLN A 86 19.86 -3.09 1.14
CA GLN A 86 18.95 -2.29 1.94
C GLN A 86 17.57 -2.94 1.97
N GLU A 87 17.13 -3.37 3.14
CA GLU A 87 15.87 -4.09 3.28
C GLU A 87 14.65 -3.18 3.03
N TRP A 88 14.72 -1.92 3.45
CA TRP A 88 13.70 -0.88 3.22
C TRP A 88 14.29 0.51 3.45
N ILE A 89 13.60 1.54 2.94
CA ILE A 89 14.01 2.94 3.10
C ILE A 89 13.52 3.45 4.46
N ASP A 90 14.42 3.86 5.31
CA ASP A 90 14.15 4.39 6.66
C ASP A 90 14.21 5.92 6.75
N ASN A 91 14.63 6.59 5.66
CA ASN A 91 14.70 8.04 5.58
C ASN A 91 14.41 8.52 4.15
N ILE A 92 13.56 9.53 4.01
CA ILE A 92 13.30 10.22 2.76
C ILE A 92 13.45 11.72 3.00
N ASP A 93 14.37 12.35 2.30
CA ASP A 93 14.63 13.80 2.36
C ASP A 93 14.80 14.34 3.81
N GLY A 94 15.57 13.60 4.63
CA GLY A 94 15.82 13.96 6.04
C GLY A 94 14.69 13.55 7.00
N HIS A 95 13.56 13.06 6.52
CA HIS A 95 12.46 12.58 7.33
C HIS A 95 12.63 11.09 7.66
N ARG A 96 12.88 10.78 8.93
CA ARG A 96 12.97 9.40 9.40
C ARG A 96 11.61 8.74 9.42
N LEU A 97 11.52 7.58 8.81
CA LEU A 97 10.30 6.76 8.75
C LEU A 97 10.22 5.85 9.98
N GLY A 98 9.02 5.66 10.49
CA GLY A 98 8.78 4.87 11.70
C GLY A 98 8.68 3.38 11.47
N THR A 99 8.22 2.99 10.27
CA THR A 99 8.00 1.59 9.90
C THR A 99 8.37 1.35 8.44
N TYR A 100 8.63 0.10 8.09
CA TYR A 100 8.91 -0.29 6.71
C TYR A 100 7.70 -0.07 5.75
N ILE A 101 6.51 0.21 6.26
CA ILE A 101 5.32 0.54 5.44
C ILE A 101 5.36 2.00 4.98
N ASP A 102 6.00 2.88 5.75
CA ASP A 102 5.89 4.32 5.52
C ASP A 102 6.53 4.77 4.21
N TRP A 103 7.59 4.09 3.75
CA TRP A 103 8.18 4.37 2.44
C TRP A 103 7.31 3.96 1.24
N MET A 104 6.26 3.17 1.49
CA MET A 104 5.25 2.76 0.50
C MET A 104 3.94 3.56 0.63
N ALA A 105 3.92 4.68 1.35
CA ALA A 105 2.68 5.39 1.69
C ALA A 105 1.86 5.79 0.45
N VAL A 106 2.50 6.16 -0.66
CA VAL A 106 1.80 6.50 -1.92
C VAL A 106 0.97 5.35 -2.45
N CYS A 107 1.49 4.12 -2.40
CA CYS A 107 0.75 2.91 -2.79
C CYS A 107 -0.32 2.55 -1.74
N CYS A 108 0.02 2.66 -0.47
CA CYS A 108 -0.89 2.36 0.64
C CYS A 108 -2.14 3.26 0.64
N MET A 109 -1.97 4.56 0.33
CA MET A 109 -3.09 5.51 0.22
C MET A 109 -4.07 5.11 -0.87
N ILE A 110 -3.58 4.69 -2.04
CA ILE A 110 -4.45 4.27 -3.14
C ILE A 110 -5.08 2.91 -2.86
N THR A 111 -4.34 1.96 -2.30
CA THR A 111 -4.87 0.64 -1.93
C THR A 111 -6.11 0.74 -1.01
N VAL A 112 -6.12 1.69 -0.07
CA VAL A 112 -7.25 1.91 0.85
C VAL A 112 -8.54 2.30 0.11
N THR A 113 -8.45 2.95 -1.04
CA THR A 113 -9.60 3.40 -1.83
C THR A 113 -10.28 2.28 -2.61
N SER A 114 -9.58 1.16 -2.86
CA SER A 114 -10.05 0.06 -3.73
C SER A 114 -10.40 0.51 -5.16
N LEU A 115 -9.79 1.58 -5.65
CA LEU A 115 -9.98 2.06 -7.01
C LEU A 115 -9.16 1.26 -8.01
N PRO A 116 -9.61 1.14 -9.27
CA PRO A 116 -8.83 0.54 -10.32
C PRO A 116 -7.54 1.34 -10.53
N THR A 117 -6.41 0.64 -10.53
CA THR A 117 -5.11 1.27 -10.60
C THR A 117 -4.18 0.46 -11.48
N LEU A 118 -3.48 1.13 -12.40
CA LEU A 118 -2.49 0.56 -13.27
C LEU A 118 -1.14 1.24 -13.01
N SER A 119 -0.07 0.45 -12.93
CA SER A 119 1.30 0.97 -12.92
C SER A 119 1.91 0.84 -14.32
N VAL A 120 2.39 1.95 -14.85
CA VAL A 120 3.00 2.04 -16.19
C VAL A 120 4.41 2.60 -16.09
N PRO A 121 5.28 2.32 -17.09
CA PRO A 121 6.59 2.98 -17.19
C PRO A 121 6.43 4.51 -17.28
N GLY A 122 7.13 5.24 -16.41
CA GLY A 122 7.14 6.71 -16.39
C GLY A 122 8.42 7.33 -16.96
N GLY A 123 9.37 6.48 -17.40
CA GLY A 123 10.68 6.92 -17.88
C GLY A 123 11.83 6.39 -17.03
N PHE A 124 12.95 7.11 -17.04
CA PHE A 124 14.16 6.75 -16.32
C PHE A 124 14.68 7.92 -15.49
N SER A 125 15.31 7.62 -14.36
CA SER A 125 16.04 8.60 -13.57
C SER A 125 17.31 9.07 -14.34
N PRO A 126 17.97 10.15 -13.91
CA PRO A 126 19.26 10.59 -14.49
C PRO A 126 20.32 9.49 -14.48
N ASP A 127 20.26 8.56 -13.52
CA ASP A 127 21.17 7.42 -13.38
C ASP A 127 20.73 6.20 -14.19
N GLY A 128 19.69 6.33 -15.04
CA GLY A 128 19.20 5.26 -15.92
C GLY A 128 18.33 4.20 -15.23
N LEU A 129 17.87 4.46 -14.00
CA LEU A 129 16.98 3.53 -13.28
C LEU A 129 15.51 3.74 -13.71
N PRO A 130 14.71 2.68 -13.87
CA PRO A 130 13.32 2.80 -14.31
C PRO A 130 12.46 3.47 -13.25
N ILE A 131 11.57 4.36 -13.68
CA ILE A 131 10.58 5.06 -12.85
C ILE A 131 9.18 4.62 -13.29
N GLY A 132 8.33 4.30 -12.34
CA GLY A 132 6.94 3.96 -12.57
C GLY A 132 6.00 5.12 -12.22
N VAL A 133 4.87 5.16 -12.93
CA VAL A 133 3.73 6.05 -12.66
C VAL A 133 2.51 5.18 -12.43
N GLN A 134 1.69 5.52 -11.43
CA GLN A 134 0.40 4.88 -11.23
C GLN A 134 -0.73 5.77 -11.74
N LEU A 135 -1.62 5.17 -12.50
CA LEU A 135 -2.85 5.75 -13.02
C LEU A 135 -4.02 5.18 -12.22
N VAL A 136 -4.78 6.05 -11.58
CA VAL A 136 -5.92 5.66 -10.74
C VAL A 136 -7.19 6.14 -11.42
N GLY A 137 -8.10 5.22 -11.73
CA GLY A 137 -9.36 5.49 -12.41
C GLY A 137 -10.55 5.67 -11.46
N LYS A 138 -11.66 6.12 -12.01
CA LYS A 138 -12.95 6.25 -11.30
C LYS A 138 -13.42 4.90 -10.73
N PRO A 139 -14.26 4.92 -9.68
CA PRO A 139 -14.94 3.69 -9.25
C PRO A 139 -15.68 3.04 -10.44
N ARG A 140 -15.42 1.76 -10.68
CA ARG A 140 -15.95 0.98 -11.83
C ARG A 140 -15.50 1.49 -13.22
N GLY A 141 -14.49 2.36 -13.28
CA GLY A 141 -13.95 2.94 -14.50
C GLY A 141 -12.81 2.13 -15.12
N PHE A 142 -12.98 0.81 -15.29
CA PHE A 142 -11.92 -0.07 -15.81
C PHE A 142 -11.44 0.30 -17.22
N THR A 143 -12.35 0.79 -18.07
CA THR A 143 -12.05 1.19 -19.45
C THR A 143 -11.01 2.33 -19.54
N VAL A 144 -11.01 3.27 -18.62
CA VAL A 144 -10.03 4.38 -18.63
C VAL A 144 -8.60 3.90 -18.39
N VAL A 145 -8.47 2.78 -17.69
CA VAL A 145 -7.16 2.19 -17.35
C VAL A 145 -6.70 1.24 -18.47
N GLU A 146 -7.63 0.54 -19.14
CA GLU A 146 -7.34 -0.39 -20.24
C GLU A 146 -7.01 0.34 -21.55
N ASP A 147 -7.62 1.50 -21.81
CA ASP A 147 -7.41 2.30 -23.03
C ASP A 147 -6.20 3.26 -22.93
N CYS A 148 -5.34 3.11 -21.93
CA CYS A 148 -4.15 3.94 -21.79
C CYS A 148 -3.14 3.63 -22.92
N PRO A 149 -2.80 4.61 -23.80
CA PRO A 149 -1.94 4.38 -24.99
C PRO A 149 -0.46 4.13 -24.64
N LEU A 150 -0.13 3.96 -23.37
CA LEU A 150 1.23 3.69 -22.89
C LEU A 150 1.51 2.20 -22.64
N VAL A 151 0.59 1.33 -23.01
CA VAL A 151 0.74 -0.14 -22.93
C VAL A 151 0.99 -0.71 -24.31
#